data_005269c83bf2574e2df492ab7d3ef855
#
_entry.id   005269c83bf2574e2df492ab7d3ef855
#
_cell.length_a   1.000
_cell.length_b   1.000
_cell.length_c   1.000
_cell.angle_alpha   90.00
_cell.angle_beta   90.00
_cell.angle_gamma   90.00
#
_symmetry.space_group_name_H-M   'P 1'
#
loop_
_entity.id
_entity.type
_entity.pdbx_description
1 polymer ?
#
loop_
_entity_poly.entity_id
_entity_poly.type
_entity_poly.pdbx_seq_one_letter_code
_entity_poly.pdbx_strand_id
1 'polypeptide(L)'
;MERVARAFWLNSPGQGEIRNVRLAEPDEGDVVVRSLCSGVSRGTESLVFRGGVPESQYTAMRAPFQEGEFPGPVKYGYLSVGVVEEGPADLLGRTVFCLHPHQSRYVVPASAVTPVPDTVPAGRAVLAGTVETAVNALWDAAPLLGDRIAVVGAGMVGGSVAALLARYPGVRVQLVDADPARAALAEALGVDFALPEDALGGCDLAVHASATEAGLTRSLELLAPEGTVLELSWYGDRRISVPLGEAFHSGRLVLRGSQVGRVAEARRSRRSYADRLALSLDLLADPVFDALITGECAFEELPSVMSRIAAGELPGLCHRVLYDAS
;
A
#
# COMPACT_ATOMS: atom_id res chain seq x y z
N MET A 1 2.21 -18.23 32.34
CA MET A 1 2.21 -19.09 31.12
C MET A 1 2.99 -18.33 30.05
N GLU A 2 3.84 -19.02 29.32
CA GLU A 2 4.58 -18.37 28.21
C GLU A 2 3.59 -17.94 27.12
N ARG A 3 3.66 -16.64 26.73
CA ARG A 3 2.80 -16.08 25.68
C ARG A 3 3.39 -16.46 24.32
N VAL A 4 2.67 -17.21 23.53
CA VAL A 4 3.10 -17.67 22.20
C VAL A 4 2.15 -17.12 21.16
N ALA A 5 2.70 -16.66 20.05
CA ALA A 5 1.98 -16.28 18.84
C ALA A 5 2.55 -16.99 17.63
N ARG A 6 1.88 -16.86 16.49
CA ARG A 6 2.31 -17.44 15.21
C ARG A 6 2.58 -16.29 14.26
N ALA A 7 3.75 -16.28 13.60
CA ALA A 7 4.18 -15.22 12.69
C ALA A 7 4.63 -15.81 11.34
N PHE A 8 4.34 -15.08 10.27
CA PHE A 8 4.86 -15.42 8.95
C PHE A 8 6.27 -14.88 8.79
N TRP A 9 7.19 -15.77 8.42
CA TRP A 9 8.60 -15.45 8.16
C TRP A 9 8.96 -15.83 6.74
N LEU A 10 9.70 -14.97 6.09
CA LEU A 10 10.45 -15.31 4.89
C LEU A 10 11.81 -15.85 5.33
N ASN A 11 12.01 -17.16 5.23
CA ASN A 11 13.25 -17.82 5.66
C ASN A 11 14.42 -17.50 4.71
N SER A 12 14.14 -17.56 3.44
CA SER A 12 15.02 -17.13 2.34
C SER A 12 14.15 -16.73 1.14
N PRO A 13 14.70 -16.05 0.13
CA PRO A 13 13.91 -15.68 -1.05
C PRO A 13 13.08 -16.83 -1.62
N GLY A 14 11.76 -16.60 -1.72
CA GLY A 14 10.79 -17.59 -2.20
C GLY A 14 10.34 -18.65 -1.18
N GLN A 15 10.83 -18.60 0.06
CA GLN A 15 10.54 -19.61 1.10
C GLN A 15 9.89 -18.98 2.33
N GLY A 16 8.56 -18.88 2.31
CA GLY A 16 7.77 -18.42 3.46
C GLY A 16 7.35 -19.58 4.37
N GLU A 17 7.31 -19.34 5.67
CA GLU A 17 6.82 -20.29 6.67
C GLU A 17 6.15 -19.60 7.85
N ILE A 18 5.32 -20.32 8.59
CA ILE A 18 4.75 -19.84 9.85
C ILE A 18 5.54 -20.44 11.00
N ARG A 19 6.00 -19.55 11.90
CA ARG A 19 6.78 -19.91 13.10
C ARG A 19 5.99 -19.56 14.36
N ASN A 20 6.14 -20.40 15.39
CA ASN A 20 5.79 -19.98 16.74
C ASN A 20 6.82 -18.97 17.22
N VAL A 21 6.36 -17.86 17.77
CA VAL A 21 7.17 -16.80 18.33
C VAL A 21 6.76 -16.52 19.75
N ARG A 22 7.72 -16.30 20.63
CA ARG A 22 7.45 -15.88 22.00
C ARG A 22 7.12 -14.38 21.98
N LEU A 23 6.02 -13.99 22.64
CA LEU A 23 5.71 -12.59 22.86
C LEU A 23 6.48 -12.07 24.08
N ALA A 24 6.96 -10.85 23.98
CA ALA A 24 7.44 -10.13 25.15
C ALA A 24 6.29 -9.87 26.15
N GLU A 25 6.62 -9.76 27.44
CA GLU A 25 5.65 -9.20 28.39
C GLU A 25 5.44 -7.71 28.04
N PRO A 26 4.20 -7.22 28.05
CA PRO A 26 3.95 -5.81 27.76
C PRO A 26 4.50 -4.92 28.88
N ASP A 27 5.20 -3.87 28.47
CA ASP A 27 5.62 -2.80 29.40
C ASP A 27 4.46 -1.83 29.67
N GLU A 28 4.63 -0.93 30.65
CA GLU A 28 3.67 0.14 30.90
C GLU A 28 3.51 1.02 29.64
N GLY A 29 2.28 1.13 29.15
CA GLY A 29 1.97 1.88 27.94
C GLY A 29 1.99 1.05 26.65
N ASP A 30 2.25 -0.25 26.74
CA ASP A 30 2.08 -1.18 25.61
C ASP A 30 0.63 -1.66 25.48
N VAL A 31 0.32 -2.18 24.30
CA VAL A 31 -0.91 -2.91 24.01
C VAL A 31 -0.58 -4.31 23.51
N VAL A 32 -1.40 -5.28 23.91
CA VAL A 32 -1.43 -6.61 23.30
C VAL A 32 -2.56 -6.61 22.27
N VAL A 33 -2.23 -6.83 21.02
CA VAL A 33 -3.20 -6.87 19.93
C VAL A 33 -3.33 -8.30 19.42
N ARG A 34 -4.58 -8.80 19.36
CA ARG A 34 -4.92 -10.03 18.65
C ARG A 34 -5.39 -9.67 17.24
N SER A 35 -4.71 -10.20 16.24
CA SER A 35 -5.05 -9.96 14.84
C SER A 35 -6.41 -10.55 14.48
N LEU A 36 -7.21 -9.77 13.74
CA LEU A 36 -8.43 -10.22 13.09
C LEU A 36 -8.15 -10.54 11.63
N CYS A 37 -7.45 -9.65 10.96
CA CYS A 37 -7.03 -9.82 9.58
C CYS A 37 -5.79 -8.98 9.27
N SER A 38 -5.09 -9.33 8.21
CA SER A 38 -4.03 -8.51 7.62
C SER A 38 -4.16 -8.48 6.11
N GLY A 39 -3.55 -7.50 5.46
CA GLY A 39 -3.55 -7.36 4.01
C GLY A 39 -2.18 -7.66 3.42
N VAL A 40 -2.13 -8.36 2.29
CA VAL A 40 -0.91 -8.51 1.51
C VAL A 40 -0.77 -7.30 0.58
N SER A 41 0.29 -6.53 0.78
CA SER A 41 0.70 -5.47 -0.14
C SER A 41 1.44 -6.07 -1.33
N ARG A 42 0.68 -6.47 -2.34
CA ARG A 42 1.15 -7.31 -3.45
C ARG A 42 2.46 -6.84 -4.09
N GLY A 43 2.62 -5.54 -4.35
CA GLY A 43 3.83 -5.02 -5.00
C GLY A 43 5.08 -5.19 -4.13
N THR A 44 5.06 -4.56 -2.98
CA THR A 44 6.20 -4.51 -2.05
C THR A 44 6.50 -5.86 -1.44
N GLU A 45 5.48 -6.57 -0.95
CA GLU A 45 5.73 -7.86 -0.30
C GLU A 45 6.15 -8.94 -1.29
N SER A 46 5.68 -8.92 -2.54
CA SER A 46 6.20 -9.80 -3.58
C SER A 46 7.66 -9.48 -3.93
N LEU A 47 8.06 -8.20 -3.92
CA LEU A 47 9.45 -7.80 -4.13
C LEU A 47 10.35 -8.34 -3.01
N VAL A 48 9.92 -8.15 -1.76
CA VAL A 48 10.62 -8.69 -0.57
C VAL A 48 10.67 -10.21 -0.63
N PHE A 49 9.55 -10.87 -0.94
CA PHE A 49 9.45 -12.32 -1.01
C PHE A 49 10.42 -12.93 -2.03
N ARG A 50 10.66 -12.25 -3.16
CA ARG A 50 11.62 -12.66 -4.17
C ARG A 50 13.07 -12.27 -3.85
N GLY A 51 13.32 -11.55 -2.74
CA GLY A 51 14.65 -11.05 -2.39
C GLY A 51 15.14 -9.89 -3.26
N GLY A 52 14.21 -9.14 -3.90
CA GLY A 52 14.52 -8.05 -4.82
C GLY A 52 14.80 -6.69 -4.14
N VAL A 53 14.99 -6.65 -2.84
CA VAL A 53 15.41 -5.43 -2.13
C VAL A 53 16.91 -5.23 -2.35
N PRO A 54 17.35 -4.09 -2.91
CA PRO A 54 18.79 -3.84 -3.06
C PRO A 54 19.45 -3.63 -1.69
N GLU A 55 20.66 -4.13 -1.52
CA GLU A 55 21.40 -4.06 -0.25
C GLU A 55 21.50 -2.63 0.30
N SER A 56 21.72 -1.65 -0.60
CA SER A 56 21.78 -0.23 -0.25
C SER A 56 20.49 0.32 0.37
N GLN A 57 19.36 -0.41 0.26
CA GLN A 57 18.05 -0.02 0.76
C GLN A 57 17.60 -0.83 1.99
N TYR A 58 18.38 -1.78 2.47
CA TYR A 58 18.00 -2.64 3.59
C TYR A 58 17.59 -1.87 4.84
N THR A 59 18.32 -0.81 5.18
CA THR A 59 17.98 0.05 6.33
C THR A 59 16.83 1.00 6.03
N ALA A 60 16.85 1.66 4.86
CA ALA A 60 15.88 2.69 4.52
C ALA A 60 14.46 2.14 4.27
N MET A 61 14.36 0.89 3.82
CA MET A 61 13.11 0.23 3.46
C MET A 61 12.62 -0.79 4.49
N ARG A 62 13.18 -0.77 5.70
CA ARG A 62 12.64 -1.56 6.82
C ARG A 62 11.19 -1.16 7.10
N ALA A 63 10.32 -2.16 7.21
CA ALA A 63 8.97 -1.92 7.71
C ALA A 63 9.00 -1.69 9.25
N PRO A 64 8.02 -0.96 9.79
CA PRO A 64 7.81 -0.93 11.24
C PRO A 64 7.68 -2.36 11.79
N PHE A 65 8.28 -2.61 12.97
CA PHE A 65 8.26 -3.93 13.63
C PHE A 65 8.80 -5.10 12.80
N GLN A 66 9.54 -4.80 11.74
CA GLN A 66 10.30 -5.84 11.02
C GLN A 66 11.32 -6.48 11.96
N GLU A 67 11.34 -7.80 12.00
CA GLU A 67 12.39 -8.58 12.65
C GLU A 67 13.24 -9.30 11.60
N GLY A 68 14.51 -9.54 11.93
CA GLY A 68 15.46 -10.08 10.96
C GLY A 68 15.87 -9.05 9.90
N GLU A 69 16.62 -9.53 8.90
CA GLU A 69 17.22 -8.68 7.87
C GLU A 69 16.90 -9.21 6.46
N PHE A 70 16.82 -8.31 5.48
CA PHE A 70 16.78 -8.70 4.09
C PHE A 70 18.07 -9.41 3.66
N PRO A 71 18.02 -10.38 2.72
CA PRO A 71 16.81 -10.91 2.09
C PRO A 71 16.10 -11.99 2.91
N GLY A 72 16.59 -12.34 4.10
CA GLY A 72 16.03 -13.33 5.00
C GLY A 72 17.09 -13.98 5.91
N PRO A 73 16.70 -14.57 7.07
CA PRO A 73 15.32 -14.65 7.59
C PRO A 73 14.75 -13.28 7.98
N VAL A 74 13.53 -12.98 7.54
CA VAL A 74 12.86 -11.71 7.86
C VAL A 74 11.37 -11.92 8.09
N LYS A 75 10.83 -11.25 9.12
CA LYS A 75 9.40 -11.10 9.37
C LYS A 75 8.98 -9.75 8.79
N TYR A 76 8.17 -9.76 7.74
CA TYR A 76 7.79 -8.57 6.98
C TYR A 76 6.29 -8.49 6.77
N GLY A 77 5.79 -7.32 6.49
CA GLY A 77 4.39 -6.96 6.33
C GLY A 77 4.07 -5.70 7.15
N TYR A 78 2.95 -5.05 6.88
CA TYR A 78 2.61 -3.78 7.54
C TYR A 78 1.12 -3.40 7.45
N LEU A 79 0.23 -4.34 7.17
CA LEU A 79 -1.21 -4.08 7.05
C LEU A 79 -1.99 -4.97 8.02
N SER A 80 -1.87 -4.71 9.33
CA SER A 80 -2.50 -5.51 10.38
C SER A 80 -3.69 -4.79 11.01
N VAL A 81 -4.81 -5.50 11.17
CA VAL A 81 -6.00 -5.06 11.91
C VAL A 81 -6.29 -6.06 13.00
N GLY A 82 -6.48 -5.60 14.21
CA GLY A 82 -6.73 -6.48 15.36
C GLY A 82 -7.54 -5.80 16.46
N VAL A 83 -7.77 -6.53 17.53
CA VAL A 83 -8.45 -6.06 18.75
C VAL A 83 -7.43 -5.96 19.86
N VAL A 84 -7.46 -4.87 20.62
CA VAL A 84 -6.63 -4.69 21.81
C VAL A 84 -7.19 -5.56 22.94
N GLU A 85 -6.41 -6.55 23.38
CA GLU A 85 -6.77 -7.46 24.49
C GLU A 85 -6.26 -6.98 25.82
N GLU A 86 -5.13 -6.26 25.85
CA GLU A 86 -4.51 -5.67 27.05
C GLU A 86 -3.92 -4.30 26.70
N GLY A 87 -3.96 -3.37 27.63
CA GLY A 87 -3.39 -2.03 27.46
C GLY A 87 -4.21 -0.94 28.16
N PRO A 88 -4.00 0.33 27.79
CA PRO A 88 -4.77 1.46 28.33
C PRO A 88 -6.28 1.29 28.16
N ALA A 89 -7.04 1.73 29.16
CA ALA A 89 -8.49 1.49 29.26
C ALA A 89 -9.29 2.05 28.07
N ASP A 90 -8.83 3.14 27.45
CA ASP A 90 -9.45 3.78 26.30
C ASP A 90 -9.24 3.01 24.99
N LEU A 91 -8.26 2.11 24.95
CA LEU A 91 -7.98 1.24 23.81
C LEU A 91 -8.51 -0.19 23.98
N LEU A 92 -8.77 -0.62 25.21
CA LEU A 92 -9.19 -1.98 25.50
C LEU A 92 -10.48 -2.37 24.75
N GLY A 93 -10.43 -3.49 24.03
CA GLY A 93 -11.54 -3.98 23.18
C GLY A 93 -11.73 -3.22 21.88
N ARG A 94 -10.98 -2.15 21.62
CA ARG A 94 -11.07 -1.40 20.36
C ARG A 94 -10.44 -2.18 19.21
N THR A 95 -11.06 -2.07 18.05
CA THR A 95 -10.40 -2.46 16.79
C THR A 95 -9.38 -1.41 16.41
N VAL A 96 -8.16 -1.85 16.10
CA VAL A 96 -7.03 -0.97 15.76
C VAL A 96 -6.33 -1.44 14.48
N PHE A 97 -5.76 -0.50 13.76
CA PHE A 97 -4.79 -0.75 12.70
C PHE A 97 -3.38 -0.54 13.22
N CYS A 98 -2.45 -1.39 12.80
CA CYS A 98 -1.03 -1.27 13.09
C CYS A 98 -0.18 -1.60 11.85
N LEU A 99 0.88 -0.85 11.63
CA LEU A 99 1.89 -1.17 10.61
C LEU A 99 2.76 -2.35 11.10
N HIS A 100 2.15 -3.51 11.32
CA HIS A 100 2.78 -4.71 11.89
C HIS A 100 2.80 -5.85 10.87
N PRO A 101 3.88 -6.68 10.86
CA PRO A 101 3.94 -7.91 10.06
C PRO A 101 2.80 -8.88 10.33
N HIS A 102 2.62 -9.85 9.42
CA HIS A 102 1.61 -10.91 9.54
C HIS A 102 1.89 -11.80 10.76
N GLN A 103 1.14 -11.60 11.84
CA GLN A 103 1.29 -12.30 13.11
C GLN A 103 -0.05 -12.38 13.84
N SER A 104 -0.33 -13.51 14.51
CA SER A 104 -1.62 -13.76 15.14
C SER A 104 -1.87 -12.89 16.39
N ARG A 105 -0.82 -12.55 17.12
CA ARG A 105 -0.87 -11.68 18.30
C ARG A 105 0.48 -10.99 18.48
N TYR A 106 0.49 -9.73 18.88
CA TYR A 106 1.74 -8.96 19.06
C TYR A 106 1.62 -7.93 20.18
N VAL A 107 2.77 -7.49 20.69
CA VAL A 107 2.92 -6.43 21.70
C VAL A 107 3.62 -5.24 21.05
N VAL A 108 3.02 -4.07 21.17
CA VAL A 108 3.56 -2.81 20.62
C VAL A 108 3.21 -1.64 21.53
N PRO A 109 3.97 -0.53 21.51
CA PRO A 109 3.56 0.69 22.19
C PRO A 109 2.14 1.15 21.76
N ALA A 110 1.33 1.63 22.69
CA ALA A 110 -0.02 2.13 22.38
C ALA A 110 -0.01 3.24 21.31
N SER A 111 1.07 4.00 21.22
CA SER A 111 1.27 5.02 20.17
C SER A 111 1.46 4.44 18.75
N ALA A 112 1.71 3.15 18.61
CA ALA A 112 1.89 2.48 17.33
C ALA A 112 0.58 1.96 16.72
N VAL A 113 -0.51 1.98 17.48
CA VAL A 113 -1.82 1.58 16.99
C VAL A 113 -2.71 2.79 16.75
N THR A 114 -3.55 2.71 15.72
CA THR A 114 -4.55 3.74 15.41
C THR A 114 -5.94 3.10 15.48
N PRO A 115 -6.85 3.61 16.34
CA PRO A 115 -8.21 3.10 16.41
C PRO A 115 -8.90 3.19 15.05
N VAL A 116 -9.54 2.10 14.65
CA VAL A 116 -10.37 2.05 13.44
C VAL A 116 -11.71 2.72 13.77
N PRO A 117 -12.19 3.69 12.98
CA PRO A 117 -13.50 4.29 13.17
C PRO A 117 -14.62 3.24 13.09
N ASP A 118 -15.66 3.38 13.90
CA ASP A 118 -16.78 2.44 13.95
C ASP A 118 -17.52 2.29 12.60
N THR A 119 -17.40 3.29 11.73
CA THR A 119 -17.95 3.30 10.36
C THR A 119 -17.14 2.47 9.38
N VAL A 120 -15.94 2.01 9.76
CA VAL A 120 -15.02 1.27 8.89
C VAL A 120 -14.99 -0.20 9.31
N PRO A 121 -15.43 -1.12 8.46
CA PRO A 121 -15.29 -2.55 8.73
C PRO A 121 -13.83 -2.96 8.89
N ALA A 122 -13.51 -3.82 9.87
CA ALA A 122 -12.16 -4.30 10.12
C ALA A 122 -11.51 -4.89 8.84
N GLY A 123 -12.28 -5.63 8.05
CA GLY A 123 -11.80 -6.20 6.78
C GLY A 123 -11.42 -5.16 5.73
N ARG A 124 -12.00 -3.95 5.75
CA ARG A 124 -11.61 -2.84 4.86
C ARG A 124 -10.44 -2.05 5.43
N ALA A 125 -10.31 -1.97 6.74
CA ALA A 125 -9.23 -1.26 7.42
C ALA A 125 -7.83 -1.79 7.07
N VAL A 126 -7.70 -3.02 6.54
CA VAL A 126 -6.42 -3.55 6.02
C VAL A 126 -5.82 -2.69 4.90
N LEU A 127 -6.63 -1.88 4.23
CA LEU A 127 -6.18 -0.97 3.19
C LEU A 127 -5.56 0.33 3.72
N ALA A 128 -5.58 0.58 5.04
CA ALA A 128 -5.17 1.86 5.61
C ALA A 128 -3.77 2.29 5.18
N GLY A 129 -2.76 1.40 5.19
CA GLY A 129 -1.41 1.73 4.75
C GLY A 129 -1.32 2.02 3.24
N THR A 130 -2.18 1.39 2.42
CA THR A 130 -2.24 1.66 0.98
C THR A 130 -2.93 2.99 0.70
N VAL A 131 -4.03 3.28 1.38
CA VAL A 131 -4.73 4.57 1.27
C VAL A 131 -3.86 5.69 1.85
N GLU A 132 -3.09 5.43 2.90
CA GLU A 132 -2.08 6.37 3.42
C GLU A 132 -1.03 6.74 2.37
N THR A 133 -0.59 5.76 1.58
CA THR A 133 0.30 6.01 0.44
C THR A 133 -0.37 6.91 -0.60
N ALA A 134 -1.63 6.66 -0.92
CA ALA A 134 -2.39 7.48 -1.87
C ALA A 134 -2.62 8.91 -1.34
N VAL A 135 -2.96 9.07 -0.06
CA VAL A 135 -3.10 10.39 0.60
C VAL A 135 -1.79 11.17 0.51
N ASN A 136 -0.65 10.53 0.85
CA ASN A 136 0.65 11.20 0.75
C ASN A 136 0.99 11.59 -0.70
N ALA A 137 0.71 10.71 -1.65
CA ALA A 137 0.89 10.97 -3.08
C ALA A 137 0.10 12.20 -3.54
N LEU A 138 -1.18 12.30 -3.14
CA LEU A 138 -2.01 13.46 -3.48
C LEU A 138 -1.57 14.74 -2.74
N TRP A 139 -1.01 14.63 -1.56
CA TRP A 139 -0.38 15.77 -0.89
C TRP A 139 0.88 16.25 -1.61
N ASP A 140 1.66 15.35 -2.20
CA ASP A 140 2.84 15.68 -3.02
C ASP A 140 2.46 16.22 -4.39
N ALA A 141 1.46 15.61 -5.04
CA ALA A 141 1.00 16.01 -6.37
C ALA A 141 0.26 17.35 -6.34
N ALA A 142 -0.48 17.64 -5.28
CA ALA A 142 -1.32 18.83 -5.10
C ALA A 142 -2.25 19.09 -6.31
N PRO A 143 -3.10 18.14 -6.73
CA PRO A 143 -3.95 18.30 -7.90
C PRO A 143 -4.91 19.48 -7.72
N LEU A 144 -5.21 20.17 -8.83
CA LEU A 144 -6.09 21.31 -8.86
C LEU A 144 -7.47 20.94 -9.40
N LEU A 145 -8.44 21.81 -9.14
CA LEU A 145 -9.79 21.65 -9.69
C LEU A 145 -9.74 21.71 -11.23
N GLY A 146 -10.35 20.72 -11.86
CA GLY A 146 -10.43 20.64 -13.31
C GLY A 146 -9.26 19.92 -14.00
N ASP A 147 -8.25 19.47 -13.24
CA ASP A 147 -7.12 18.71 -13.81
C ASP A 147 -7.58 17.46 -14.57
N ARG A 148 -6.86 17.13 -15.62
CA ARG A 148 -6.92 15.86 -16.33
C ARG A 148 -5.79 15.00 -15.82
N ILE A 149 -6.13 13.85 -15.23
CA ILE A 149 -5.17 13.01 -14.53
C ILE A 149 -5.20 11.59 -15.08
N ALA A 150 -4.04 11.07 -15.47
CA ALA A 150 -3.85 9.67 -15.77
C ALA A 150 -3.25 8.96 -14.54
N VAL A 151 -3.87 7.84 -14.13
CA VAL A 151 -3.29 6.93 -13.13
C VAL A 151 -2.85 5.67 -13.87
N VAL A 152 -1.54 5.48 -14.02
CA VAL A 152 -0.96 4.38 -14.80
C VAL A 152 -0.53 3.24 -13.88
N GLY A 153 -1.27 2.15 -13.96
CA GLY A 153 -1.16 0.98 -13.08
C GLY A 153 -2.37 0.85 -12.14
N ALA A 154 -3.29 -0.05 -12.48
CA ALA A 154 -4.52 -0.34 -11.74
C ALA A 154 -4.29 -1.39 -10.64
N GLY A 155 -3.20 -1.22 -9.86
CA GLY A 155 -2.89 -1.97 -8.65
C GLY A 155 -3.56 -1.39 -7.42
N MET A 156 -3.18 -1.89 -6.22
CA MET A 156 -3.71 -1.38 -4.95
C MET A 156 -3.47 0.13 -4.78
N VAL A 157 -2.25 0.60 -5.03
CA VAL A 157 -1.88 2.01 -4.88
C VAL A 157 -2.58 2.87 -5.94
N GLY A 158 -2.48 2.49 -7.22
CA GLY A 158 -3.12 3.25 -8.30
C GLY A 158 -4.64 3.29 -8.16
N GLY A 159 -5.28 2.16 -7.81
CA GLY A 159 -6.71 2.10 -7.50
C GLY A 159 -7.09 3.00 -6.31
N SER A 160 -6.29 3.05 -5.24
CA SER A 160 -6.53 3.95 -4.11
C SER A 160 -6.42 5.42 -4.51
N VAL A 161 -5.42 5.77 -5.33
CA VAL A 161 -5.25 7.14 -5.87
C VAL A 161 -6.45 7.50 -6.74
N ALA A 162 -6.86 6.62 -7.66
CA ALA A 162 -8.00 6.85 -8.54
C ALA A 162 -9.31 7.03 -7.76
N ALA A 163 -9.56 6.19 -6.73
CA ALA A 163 -10.72 6.30 -5.85
C ALA A 163 -10.79 7.67 -5.16
N LEU A 164 -9.67 8.16 -4.65
CA LEU A 164 -9.61 9.48 -4.01
C LEU A 164 -9.81 10.60 -5.02
N LEU A 165 -9.15 10.55 -6.18
CA LEU A 165 -9.25 11.58 -7.23
C LEU A 165 -10.67 11.67 -7.81
N ALA A 166 -11.41 10.57 -7.89
CA ALA A 166 -12.80 10.56 -8.32
C ALA A 166 -13.72 11.45 -7.44
N ARG A 167 -13.26 11.85 -6.26
CA ARG A 167 -13.98 12.74 -5.32
C ARG A 167 -13.55 14.21 -5.44
N TYR A 168 -12.56 14.53 -6.30
CA TYR A 168 -12.13 15.91 -6.53
C TYR A 168 -13.06 16.60 -7.53
N PRO A 169 -13.66 17.75 -7.19
CA PRO A 169 -14.59 18.43 -8.08
C PRO A 169 -13.94 18.83 -9.41
N GLY A 170 -14.57 18.38 -10.52
CA GLY A 170 -14.15 18.74 -11.87
C GLY A 170 -12.88 18.04 -12.38
N VAL A 171 -12.21 17.25 -11.58
CA VAL A 171 -11.07 16.42 -12.02
C VAL A 171 -11.58 15.28 -12.90
N ARG A 172 -10.86 15.02 -14.01
CA ARG A 172 -11.13 13.91 -14.91
C ARG A 172 -10.03 12.89 -14.76
N VAL A 173 -10.39 11.70 -14.32
CA VAL A 173 -9.45 10.60 -14.03
C VAL A 173 -9.60 9.50 -15.07
N GLN A 174 -8.51 9.10 -15.72
CA GLN A 174 -8.44 7.85 -16.46
C GLN A 174 -7.49 6.89 -15.75
N LEU A 175 -7.98 5.69 -15.46
CA LEU A 175 -7.17 4.59 -14.93
C LEU A 175 -6.64 3.78 -16.11
N VAL A 176 -5.31 3.73 -16.25
CA VAL A 176 -4.63 3.12 -17.40
C VAL A 176 -3.94 1.84 -16.93
N ASP A 177 -4.25 0.71 -17.59
CA ASP A 177 -3.58 -0.56 -17.33
C ASP A 177 -3.54 -1.44 -18.59
N ALA A 178 -2.49 -2.26 -18.71
CA ALA A 178 -2.36 -3.20 -19.81
C ALA A 178 -3.28 -4.42 -19.69
N ASP A 179 -3.81 -4.69 -18.50
CA ASP A 179 -4.76 -5.78 -18.23
C ASP A 179 -6.19 -5.27 -18.43
N PRO A 180 -6.90 -5.67 -19.53
CA PRO A 180 -8.27 -5.21 -19.78
C PRO A 180 -9.26 -5.62 -18.69
N ALA A 181 -8.96 -6.65 -17.88
CA ALA A 181 -9.81 -7.04 -16.74
C ALA A 181 -9.88 -5.93 -15.65
N ARG A 182 -8.97 -4.95 -15.67
CA ARG A 182 -8.99 -3.80 -14.76
C ARG A 182 -10.08 -2.77 -15.07
N ALA A 183 -10.75 -2.89 -16.21
CA ALA A 183 -11.93 -2.08 -16.54
C ALA A 183 -13.03 -2.20 -15.47
N ALA A 184 -13.24 -3.40 -14.93
CA ALA A 184 -14.21 -3.63 -13.86
C ALA A 184 -13.85 -2.87 -12.57
N LEU A 185 -12.55 -2.75 -12.27
CA LEU A 185 -12.09 -1.93 -11.15
C LEU A 185 -12.38 -0.45 -11.40
N ALA A 186 -12.04 0.07 -12.58
CA ALA A 186 -12.30 1.47 -12.92
C ALA A 186 -13.79 1.83 -12.81
N GLU A 187 -14.66 0.95 -13.30
CA GLU A 187 -16.12 1.09 -13.16
C GLU A 187 -16.54 1.15 -11.69
N ALA A 188 -16.05 0.22 -10.86
CA ALA A 188 -16.33 0.19 -9.42
C ALA A 188 -15.84 1.45 -8.68
N LEU A 189 -14.72 2.04 -9.13
CA LEU A 189 -14.16 3.26 -8.58
C LEU A 189 -14.84 4.54 -9.13
N GLY A 190 -15.62 4.43 -10.19
CA GLY A 190 -16.29 5.57 -10.84
C GLY A 190 -15.34 6.45 -11.65
N VAL A 191 -14.34 5.86 -12.31
CA VAL A 191 -13.38 6.54 -13.18
C VAL A 191 -13.34 5.89 -14.57
N ASP A 192 -12.84 6.63 -15.57
CA ASP A 192 -12.67 6.07 -16.91
C ASP A 192 -11.53 5.03 -16.93
N PHE A 193 -11.66 4.02 -17.81
CA PHE A 193 -10.62 3.04 -18.07
C PHE A 193 -10.05 3.23 -19.48
N ALA A 194 -8.74 3.03 -19.64
CA ALA A 194 -8.10 2.96 -20.95
C ALA A 194 -6.98 1.91 -20.95
N LEU A 195 -6.81 1.21 -22.08
CA LEU A 195 -5.57 0.53 -22.39
C LEU A 195 -4.47 1.57 -22.66
N PRO A 196 -3.18 1.23 -22.49
CA PRO A 196 -2.10 2.20 -22.69
C PRO A 196 -2.16 2.92 -24.05
N GLU A 197 -2.47 2.20 -25.13
CA GLU A 197 -2.59 2.73 -26.49
C GLU A 197 -3.79 3.67 -26.69
N ASP A 198 -4.87 3.45 -25.94
CA ASP A 198 -6.13 4.21 -26.06
C ASP A 198 -6.19 5.39 -25.06
N ALA A 199 -5.23 5.49 -24.13
CA ALA A 199 -5.23 6.52 -23.09
C ALA A 199 -5.09 7.92 -23.71
N LEU A 200 -5.92 8.84 -23.22
CA LEU A 200 -6.00 10.22 -23.71
C LEU A 200 -4.83 11.05 -23.17
N GLY A 201 -4.12 11.72 -24.07
CA GLY A 201 -3.04 12.64 -23.72
C GLY A 201 -3.52 14.02 -23.27
N GLY A 202 -2.55 14.90 -23.00
CA GLY A 202 -2.81 16.27 -22.54
C GLY A 202 -3.18 16.31 -21.07
N CYS A 203 -2.66 15.39 -20.26
CA CYS A 203 -2.86 15.36 -18.82
C CYS A 203 -1.99 16.39 -18.10
N ASP A 204 -2.54 17.00 -17.07
CA ASP A 204 -1.81 17.94 -16.19
C ASP A 204 -0.92 17.15 -15.21
N LEU A 205 -1.38 15.95 -14.82
CA LEU A 205 -0.69 15.06 -13.90
C LEU A 205 -0.81 13.61 -14.41
N ALA A 206 0.27 12.84 -14.31
CA ALA A 206 0.25 11.40 -14.43
C ALA A 206 0.77 10.78 -13.12
N VAL A 207 0.02 9.87 -12.51
CA VAL A 207 0.46 9.12 -11.34
C VAL A 207 0.87 7.74 -11.79
N HIS A 208 2.16 7.41 -11.66
CA HIS A 208 2.70 6.12 -12.07
C HIS A 208 2.82 5.17 -10.88
N ALA A 209 2.17 4.02 -10.98
CA ALA A 209 2.10 2.99 -9.95
C ALA A 209 2.22 1.55 -10.50
N SER A 210 2.64 1.40 -11.77
CA SER A 210 2.72 0.08 -12.42
C SER A 210 4.03 -0.67 -12.16
N ALA A 211 5.07 0.04 -11.72
CA ALA A 211 6.43 -0.47 -11.58
C ALA A 211 7.00 -1.09 -12.88
N THR A 212 6.61 -0.54 -14.04
CA THR A 212 7.10 -0.97 -15.36
C THR A 212 7.74 0.19 -16.11
N GLU A 213 8.75 -0.11 -16.93
CA GLU A 213 9.40 0.87 -17.80
C GLU A 213 8.40 1.42 -18.83
N ALA A 214 7.59 0.54 -19.45
CA ALA A 214 6.57 0.94 -20.40
C ALA A 214 5.51 1.85 -19.78
N GLY A 215 5.08 1.58 -18.53
CA GLY A 215 4.13 2.43 -17.83
C GLY A 215 4.69 3.82 -17.50
N LEU A 216 5.97 3.90 -17.12
CA LEU A 216 6.61 5.20 -16.86
C LEU A 216 6.79 5.99 -18.17
N THR A 217 7.20 5.33 -19.25
CA THR A 217 7.28 5.94 -20.58
C THR A 217 5.91 6.49 -20.99
N ARG A 218 4.86 5.65 -20.89
CA ARG A 218 3.51 6.08 -21.22
C ARG A 218 3.02 7.23 -20.35
N SER A 219 3.38 7.25 -19.06
CA SER A 219 3.04 8.36 -18.15
C SER A 219 3.62 9.70 -18.63
N LEU A 220 4.84 9.71 -19.17
CA LEU A 220 5.46 10.91 -19.74
C LEU A 220 4.77 11.34 -21.04
N GLU A 221 4.43 10.39 -21.93
CA GLU A 221 3.76 10.67 -23.21
C GLU A 221 2.34 11.25 -23.03
N LEU A 222 1.66 10.91 -21.95
CA LEU A 222 0.31 11.39 -21.64
C LEU A 222 0.27 12.84 -21.16
N LEU A 223 1.39 13.43 -20.75
CA LEU A 223 1.41 14.76 -20.19
C LEU A 223 1.20 15.88 -21.23
N ALA A 224 0.53 16.93 -20.79
CA ALA A 224 0.60 18.24 -21.42
C ALA A 224 1.97 18.90 -21.13
N PRO A 225 2.37 19.93 -21.89
CA PRO A 225 3.53 20.76 -21.52
C PRO A 225 3.43 21.25 -20.06
N GLU A 226 4.57 21.29 -19.36
CA GLU A 226 4.71 21.63 -17.92
C GLU A 226 4.06 20.60 -16.98
N GLY A 227 3.53 19.48 -17.49
CA GLY A 227 2.91 18.42 -16.69
C GLY A 227 3.90 17.65 -15.81
N THR A 228 3.37 16.96 -14.81
CA THR A 228 4.16 16.21 -13.83
C THR A 228 3.82 14.73 -13.87
N VAL A 229 4.84 13.86 -13.90
CA VAL A 229 4.69 12.46 -13.47
C VAL A 229 5.02 12.38 -11.99
N LEU A 230 4.07 11.88 -11.19
CA LEU A 230 4.32 11.47 -9.82
C LEU A 230 4.63 9.97 -9.80
N GLU A 231 5.87 9.62 -9.47
CA GLU A 231 6.34 8.24 -9.44
C GLU A 231 6.15 7.64 -8.04
N LEU A 232 5.34 6.58 -7.95
CA LEU A 232 5.04 5.85 -6.71
C LEU A 232 5.64 4.45 -6.69
N SER A 233 6.20 4.00 -7.81
CA SER A 233 6.68 2.64 -7.95
C SER A 233 8.01 2.43 -7.26
N TRP A 234 8.15 1.27 -6.63
CA TRP A 234 9.44 0.80 -6.16
C TRP A 234 9.94 -0.33 -7.05
N TYR A 235 10.98 -0.05 -7.82
CA TYR A 235 11.54 -0.99 -8.81
C TYR A 235 12.48 -2.04 -8.20
N GLY A 236 12.85 -1.87 -6.91
CA GLY A 236 13.82 -2.75 -6.25
C GLY A 236 15.22 -2.58 -6.85
N ASP A 237 15.83 -3.69 -7.25
CA ASP A 237 17.17 -3.75 -7.85
C ASP A 237 17.19 -3.52 -9.37
N ARG A 238 16.01 -3.33 -9.99
CA ARG A 238 15.91 -3.15 -11.44
C ARG A 238 16.35 -1.75 -11.87
N ARG A 239 17.10 -1.69 -12.99
CA ARG A 239 17.35 -0.45 -13.73
C ARG A 239 16.33 -0.34 -14.85
N ILE A 240 15.82 0.86 -15.05
CA ILE A 240 14.85 1.17 -16.09
C ILE A 240 15.35 2.31 -16.99
N SER A 241 14.95 2.29 -18.25
CA SER A 241 15.19 3.38 -19.19
C SER A 241 14.06 4.40 -19.13
N VAL A 242 14.39 5.67 -19.33
CA VAL A 242 13.41 6.76 -19.35
C VAL A 242 13.69 7.63 -20.57
N PRO A 243 12.69 7.92 -21.45
CA PRO A 243 12.88 8.67 -22.69
C PRO A 243 12.96 10.18 -22.45
N LEU A 244 14.06 10.65 -21.87
CA LEU A 244 14.28 12.09 -21.58
C LEU A 244 14.66 12.92 -22.80
N GLY A 245 14.93 12.29 -23.94
CA GLY A 245 15.31 12.96 -25.18
C GLY A 245 14.15 13.46 -26.04
N GLU A 246 12.92 13.10 -25.71
CA GLU A 246 11.71 13.49 -26.47
C GLU A 246 10.98 14.68 -25.83
N ALA A 247 9.68 14.54 -25.60
CA ALA A 247 8.83 15.58 -25.04
C ALA A 247 9.24 16.05 -23.63
N PHE A 248 10.00 15.23 -22.90
CA PHE A 248 10.42 15.60 -21.54
C PHE A 248 11.16 16.94 -21.50
N HIS A 249 12.16 17.13 -22.39
CA HIS A 249 12.93 18.38 -22.44
C HIS A 249 12.12 19.52 -23.04
N SER A 250 11.56 19.35 -24.22
CA SER A 250 10.84 20.41 -24.94
C SER A 250 9.54 20.82 -24.26
N GLY A 251 8.86 19.86 -23.63
CA GLY A 251 7.63 20.09 -22.86
C GLY A 251 7.87 20.55 -21.42
N ARG A 252 9.14 20.66 -20.96
CA ARG A 252 9.51 21.04 -19.59
C ARG A 252 8.81 20.19 -18.53
N LEU A 253 8.72 18.86 -18.79
CA LEU A 253 8.02 17.94 -17.91
C LEU A 253 8.78 17.72 -16.60
N VAL A 254 8.06 17.31 -15.56
CA VAL A 254 8.62 17.00 -14.25
C VAL A 254 8.43 15.50 -13.96
N LEU A 255 9.48 14.84 -13.49
CA LEU A 255 9.40 13.51 -12.89
C LEU A 255 9.74 13.64 -11.40
N ARG A 256 8.78 13.35 -10.54
CA ARG A 256 8.90 13.51 -9.08
C ARG A 256 8.56 12.21 -8.36
N GLY A 257 9.49 11.74 -7.50
CA GLY A 257 9.21 10.61 -6.62
C GLY A 257 8.36 11.02 -5.41
N SER A 258 7.42 10.16 -5.01
CA SER A 258 6.70 10.26 -3.73
C SER A 258 6.79 8.95 -2.99
N GLN A 259 7.02 9.01 -1.68
CA GLN A 259 7.23 7.83 -0.85
C GLN A 259 6.62 8.06 0.55
N VAL A 260 5.79 7.10 1.00
CA VAL A 260 4.97 7.20 2.22
C VAL A 260 5.78 7.30 3.53
N GLY A 261 7.03 6.83 3.56
CA GLY A 261 7.92 6.95 4.72
C GLY A 261 8.30 8.39 5.09
N ARG A 262 7.87 9.38 4.29
CA ARG A 262 7.98 10.80 4.62
C ARG A 262 6.67 11.52 4.32
N VAL A 263 6.20 12.30 5.29
CA VAL A 263 5.05 13.18 5.06
C VAL A 263 5.40 14.19 3.99
N ALA A 264 4.50 14.38 3.01
CA ALA A 264 4.66 15.31 1.90
C ALA A 264 5.14 16.69 2.36
N GLU A 265 6.05 17.31 1.62
CA GLU A 265 6.71 18.55 2.01
C GLU A 265 5.73 19.68 2.34
N ALA A 266 4.68 19.82 1.54
CA ALA A 266 3.66 20.84 1.74
C ALA A 266 2.81 20.63 3.01
N ARG A 267 2.91 19.48 3.67
CA ARG A 267 2.09 19.11 4.83
C ARG A 267 2.88 18.85 6.11
N ARG A 268 4.15 18.45 6.03
CA ARG A 268 4.96 17.99 7.19
C ARG A 268 5.14 18.98 8.32
N SER A 269 4.94 20.29 8.07
CA SER A 269 4.94 21.30 9.14
C SER A 269 3.64 21.35 9.96
N ARG A 270 2.57 20.68 9.50
CA ARG A 270 1.21 20.77 10.06
C ARG A 270 0.53 19.42 10.22
N ARG A 271 1.14 18.35 9.75
CA ARG A 271 0.60 16.97 9.79
C ARG A 271 1.70 15.99 10.17
N SER A 272 1.40 15.15 11.14
CA SER A 272 2.22 14.01 11.53
C SER A 272 1.90 12.76 10.70
N TYR A 273 2.66 11.69 10.92
CA TYR A 273 2.32 10.35 10.40
C TYR A 273 0.97 9.87 10.96
N ALA A 274 0.75 10.07 12.26
CA ALA A 274 -0.51 9.68 12.92
C ALA A 274 -1.72 10.42 12.31
N ASP A 275 -1.62 11.73 12.07
CA ASP A 275 -2.69 12.50 11.40
C ASP A 275 -2.99 11.97 10.00
N ARG A 276 -1.97 11.55 9.24
CA ARG A 276 -2.14 11.02 7.89
C ARG A 276 -2.79 9.65 7.93
N LEU A 277 -2.36 8.77 8.83
CA LEU A 277 -2.94 7.43 8.98
C LEU A 277 -4.39 7.50 9.48
N ALA A 278 -4.69 8.37 10.46
CA ALA A 278 -6.05 8.60 10.92
C ALA A 278 -6.97 9.09 9.79
N LEU A 279 -6.52 10.07 8.99
CA LEU A 279 -7.25 10.52 7.80
C LEU A 279 -7.49 9.36 6.81
N SER A 280 -6.50 8.49 6.62
CA SER A 280 -6.64 7.35 5.70
C SER A 280 -7.67 6.34 6.19
N LEU A 281 -7.75 6.12 7.50
CA LEU A 281 -8.81 5.30 8.11
C LEU A 281 -10.19 5.96 7.96
N ASP A 282 -10.31 7.26 8.18
CA ASP A 282 -11.58 7.98 7.99
C ASP A 282 -12.09 7.87 6.55
N LEU A 283 -11.20 8.00 5.56
CA LEU A 283 -11.53 7.87 4.14
C LEU A 283 -12.01 6.45 3.78
N LEU A 284 -11.57 5.42 4.50
CA LEU A 284 -12.04 4.05 4.34
C LEU A 284 -13.50 3.82 4.79
N ALA A 285 -14.20 4.82 5.31
CA ALA A 285 -15.65 4.75 5.49
C ALA A 285 -16.39 4.59 4.15
N ASP A 286 -15.81 5.06 3.03
CA ASP A 286 -16.39 4.88 1.69
C ASP A 286 -16.27 3.41 1.24
N PRO A 287 -17.42 2.73 0.95
CA PRO A 287 -17.41 1.34 0.51
C PRO A 287 -16.77 1.11 -0.86
N VAL A 288 -16.47 2.15 -1.63
CA VAL A 288 -15.77 2.04 -2.92
C VAL A 288 -14.45 1.29 -2.78
N PHE A 289 -13.78 1.40 -1.64
CA PHE A 289 -12.51 0.72 -1.38
C PHE A 289 -12.63 -0.82 -1.28
N ASP A 290 -13.83 -1.37 -1.09
CA ASP A 290 -14.03 -2.83 -1.09
C ASP A 290 -13.62 -3.45 -2.43
N ALA A 291 -13.71 -2.70 -3.53
CA ALA A 291 -13.24 -3.14 -4.85
C ALA A 291 -11.73 -3.46 -4.92
N LEU A 292 -10.94 -2.96 -3.96
CA LEU A 292 -9.52 -3.23 -3.86
C LEU A 292 -9.17 -4.52 -3.10
N ILE A 293 -10.16 -5.17 -2.46
CA ILE A 293 -9.96 -6.44 -1.75
C ILE A 293 -10.50 -7.56 -2.65
N THR A 294 -9.59 -8.34 -3.24
CA THR A 294 -9.94 -9.28 -4.32
C THR A 294 -9.70 -10.75 -3.99
N GLY A 295 -9.27 -11.05 -2.78
CA GLY A 295 -9.08 -12.44 -2.33
C GLY A 295 -8.90 -12.54 -0.83
N GLU A 296 -9.08 -13.76 -0.33
CA GLU A 296 -8.92 -14.10 1.09
C GLU A 296 -8.26 -15.46 1.25
N CYS A 297 -7.55 -15.64 2.36
CA CYS A 297 -7.06 -16.95 2.81
C CYS A 297 -7.00 -17.02 4.33
N ALA A 298 -6.97 -18.22 4.89
CA ALA A 298 -6.59 -18.43 6.26
C ALA A 298 -5.09 -18.12 6.47
N PHE A 299 -4.72 -17.72 7.67
CA PHE A 299 -3.32 -17.40 7.98
C PHE A 299 -2.37 -18.55 7.68
N GLU A 300 -2.82 -19.80 7.91
CA GLU A 300 -2.08 -21.02 7.64
C GLU A 300 -1.71 -21.21 6.16
N GLU A 301 -2.51 -20.66 5.27
CA GLU A 301 -2.32 -20.76 3.82
C GLU A 301 -1.35 -19.70 3.28
N LEU A 302 -1.03 -18.67 4.10
CA LEU A 302 -0.23 -17.52 3.66
C LEU A 302 1.09 -17.92 2.99
N PRO A 303 1.88 -18.91 3.47
CA PRO A 303 3.13 -19.30 2.78
C PRO A 303 2.91 -19.71 1.32
N SER A 304 1.88 -20.49 1.03
CA SER A 304 1.55 -20.95 -0.34
C SER A 304 0.93 -19.81 -1.17
N VAL A 305 0.09 -18.99 -0.55
CA VAL A 305 -0.54 -17.83 -1.20
C VAL A 305 0.51 -16.80 -1.60
N MET A 306 1.48 -16.50 -0.73
CA MET A 306 2.58 -15.58 -1.05
C MET A 306 3.42 -16.08 -2.23
N SER A 307 3.73 -17.37 -2.29
CA SER A 307 4.45 -17.96 -3.42
C SER A 307 3.69 -17.74 -4.73
N ARG A 308 2.38 -18.00 -4.76
CA ARG A 308 1.52 -17.84 -5.94
C ARG A 308 1.35 -16.37 -6.32
N ILE A 309 1.21 -15.46 -5.34
CA ILE A 309 1.16 -14.01 -5.60
C ILE A 309 2.48 -13.54 -6.22
N ALA A 310 3.61 -13.95 -5.66
CA ALA A 310 4.94 -13.56 -6.13
C ALA A 310 5.26 -14.13 -7.52
N ALA A 311 4.74 -15.33 -7.85
CA ALA A 311 4.84 -15.93 -9.18
C ALA A 311 3.88 -15.31 -10.22
N GLY A 312 2.91 -14.47 -9.79
CA GLY A 312 1.88 -13.92 -10.66
C GLY A 312 0.73 -14.89 -10.99
N GLU A 313 0.69 -16.05 -10.35
CA GLU A 313 -0.31 -17.11 -10.57
C GLU A 313 -1.65 -16.82 -9.89
N LEU A 314 -1.64 -15.96 -8.87
CA LEU A 314 -2.84 -15.51 -8.18
C LEU A 314 -3.11 -14.04 -8.58
N PRO A 315 -3.99 -13.80 -9.55
CA PRO A 315 -4.34 -12.43 -9.93
C PRO A 315 -5.11 -11.74 -8.80
N GLY A 316 -5.10 -10.41 -8.78
CA GLY A 316 -5.85 -9.65 -7.78
C GLY A 316 -5.11 -8.41 -7.31
N LEU A 317 -5.67 -7.77 -6.27
CA LEU A 317 -5.15 -6.57 -5.65
C LEU A 317 -4.74 -6.88 -4.20
N CYS A 318 -5.47 -6.39 -3.21
CA CYS A 318 -5.24 -6.79 -1.82
C CYS A 318 -5.75 -8.20 -1.59
N HIS A 319 -4.88 -9.09 -1.10
CA HIS A 319 -5.30 -10.39 -0.57
C HIS A 319 -5.38 -10.28 0.94
N ARG A 320 -6.57 -10.53 1.49
CA ARG A 320 -6.83 -10.45 2.93
C ARG A 320 -6.52 -11.79 3.59
N VAL A 321 -5.76 -11.75 4.67
CA VAL A 321 -5.40 -12.91 5.49
C VAL A 321 -6.26 -12.88 6.75
N LEU A 322 -6.96 -13.98 7.04
CA LEU A 322 -7.86 -14.11 8.18
C LEU A 322 -7.20 -14.92 9.29
N TYR A 323 -7.39 -14.49 10.54
CA TYR A 323 -6.86 -15.19 11.72
C TYR A 323 -8.01 -15.79 12.50
N ASP A 324 -7.81 -17.01 12.99
CA ASP A 324 -8.80 -17.67 13.84
C ASP A 324 -9.03 -16.90 15.14
N ALA A 325 -10.24 -16.98 15.66
CA ALA A 325 -10.65 -16.33 16.90
C ALA A 325 -10.12 -17.01 18.19
N SER A 326 -9.08 -17.85 18.08
CA SER A 326 -8.53 -18.63 19.21
C SER A 326 -7.58 -17.86 20.09
#